data_c4b93768a4cd49e5c03ace39b7fdf468
#
_entry.id   c4b93768a4cd49e5c03ace39b7fdf468
#
_cell.length_a   1.000
_cell.length_b   1.000
_cell.length_c   1.000
_cell.angle_alpha   90.00
_cell.angle_beta   90.00
_cell.angle_gamma   90.00
#
_symmetry.space_group_name_H-M   'P 1'
#
loop_
_entity.id
_entity.type
_entity.pdbx_description
1 polymer ?
#
loop_
_entity_poly.entity_id
_entity_poly.type
_entity_poly.pdbx_seq_one_letter_code
_entity_poly.pdbx_strand_id
1 'polypeptide(L)'
;MYRTHNNGELRLQDVNSEVTLCGWVAKRRNFGALVFIDLRDRNGITQLVFNEDIATQISDVRNEYVLQVKGTVVERKDKNPKLATGEIEVVVREVKIVNTAITTPMIIADETDALEDTRLKYRYLDLRRPVLQKNLILRNRITLLVRNYLAKYGFTEVETPILCRSTPEGARDYLVPSRISKGQFYALPQSPQLYKQLLMVGGMDRYFQIARCFRDEDLRADRQPEFSQIDIEMSFVDEEDIWSMTEGLMKEIFKDIKGIELPEFKRIPYDTCMEKYGSDKPDLRFDMPLYNVSEVFANTEFKVFENCLNEGGIIQAMNVKNGADKFSRKQLDKLQDYVKVYGAKALANLKLTSEGFAGSVTKVLSDAEKEALRTMLNIEENDIVFFVADKKKVAQTSLGALRVKLGHDLDLINKDAYEFLWVTDFPMFEYDENENRYVAAHHPFTSPNLEDVDKLMSDPAHCYSRAYDLVLNGYELLSGSIRIHDQKLQEKVFEAIGMTLEEAHEKFSWFMDAFQYGTPPHGGVGIGLERLTMILAGTDNIRDVVAFPKTASASDLMAQAPSPVDAAQLKELGIETK
;
A
#
# COMPACT_ATOMS: atom_id res chain seq x y z
N MET A 1 10.14 -13.54 -39.33
CA MET A 1 9.97 -13.55 -37.87
C MET A 1 11.36 -13.42 -37.22
N TYR A 2 11.52 -12.58 -36.20
CA TYR A 2 12.82 -12.37 -35.58
C TYR A 2 13.28 -13.55 -34.71
N ARG A 3 12.36 -14.33 -34.13
CA ARG A 3 12.65 -15.48 -33.27
C ARG A 3 11.59 -16.56 -33.42
N THR A 4 11.99 -17.81 -33.22
CA THR A 4 11.09 -18.99 -33.19
C THR A 4 10.65 -19.33 -31.77
N HIS A 5 11.52 -19.09 -30.78
CA HIS A 5 11.30 -19.40 -29.36
C HIS A 5 11.78 -18.25 -28.47
N ASN A 6 11.26 -18.17 -27.24
CA ASN A 6 11.77 -17.31 -26.19
C ASN A 6 12.94 -17.96 -25.44
N ASN A 7 13.77 -17.14 -24.79
CA ASN A 7 14.99 -17.64 -24.13
C ASN A 7 14.76 -18.47 -22.85
N GLY A 8 13.52 -18.58 -22.37
CA GLY A 8 13.16 -19.41 -21.21
C GLY A 8 12.41 -20.69 -21.54
N GLU A 9 12.11 -20.97 -22.81
CA GLU A 9 11.16 -22.02 -23.22
C GLU A 9 11.80 -23.37 -23.52
N LEU A 10 13.03 -23.40 -24.04
CA LEU A 10 13.68 -24.61 -24.53
C LEU A 10 13.96 -25.62 -23.42
N ARG A 11 13.76 -26.91 -23.71
CA ARG A 11 13.94 -28.05 -22.81
C ARG A 11 14.65 -29.21 -23.55
N LEU A 12 14.90 -30.29 -22.84
CA LEU A 12 15.53 -31.50 -23.42
C LEU A 12 14.75 -32.08 -24.61
N GLN A 13 13.45 -31.93 -24.65
CA GLN A 13 12.61 -32.37 -25.79
C GLN A 13 12.92 -31.63 -27.09
N ASP A 14 13.51 -30.43 -27.00
CA ASP A 14 13.86 -29.58 -28.14
C ASP A 14 15.25 -29.88 -28.70
N VAL A 15 15.99 -30.82 -28.11
CA VAL A 15 17.32 -31.22 -28.58
C VAL A 15 17.28 -31.68 -30.02
N ASN A 16 18.26 -31.25 -30.81
CA ASN A 16 18.39 -31.37 -32.26
C ASN A 16 17.46 -30.47 -33.09
N SER A 17 16.63 -29.66 -32.51
CA SER A 17 15.84 -28.64 -33.25
C SER A 17 16.70 -27.43 -33.63
N GLU A 18 16.42 -26.87 -34.80
CA GLU A 18 16.95 -25.56 -35.20
C GLU A 18 16.07 -24.43 -34.68
N VAL A 19 16.71 -23.49 -33.99
CA VAL A 19 16.00 -22.35 -33.36
C VAL A 19 16.62 -21.02 -33.76
N THR A 20 15.78 -20.00 -33.79
CA THR A 20 16.21 -18.60 -33.88
C THR A 20 15.83 -17.90 -32.58
N LEU A 21 16.80 -17.35 -31.86
CA LEU A 21 16.62 -16.65 -30.61
C LEU A 21 17.03 -15.19 -30.75
N CYS A 22 16.36 -14.31 -30.01
CA CYS A 22 16.72 -12.89 -29.88
C CYS A 22 16.73 -12.49 -28.41
N GLY A 23 17.64 -11.61 -28.03
CA GLY A 23 17.71 -11.12 -26.66
C GLY A 23 18.91 -10.23 -26.42
N TRP A 24 19.07 -9.87 -25.16
CA TRP A 24 20.21 -9.12 -24.65
C TRP A 24 21.28 -10.05 -24.12
N VAL A 25 22.54 -9.72 -24.35
CA VAL A 25 23.71 -10.40 -23.76
C VAL A 25 23.73 -10.11 -22.25
N ALA A 26 23.33 -11.05 -21.43
CA ALA A 26 23.37 -10.90 -19.97
C ALA A 26 24.79 -11.14 -19.43
N LYS A 27 25.50 -12.10 -19.98
CA LYS A 27 26.88 -12.43 -19.58
C LYS A 27 27.62 -13.07 -20.74
N ARG A 28 28.90 -12.71 -20.89
CA ARG A 28 29.84 -13.34 -21.82
C ARG A 28 31.01 -13.96 -21.06
N ARG A 29 31.43 -15.17 -21.47
CA ARG A 29 32.55 -15.90 -20.89
C ARG A 29 33.39 -16.51 -22.02
N ASN A 30 34.71 -16.40 -21.94
CA ASN A 30 35.62 -16.95 -22.88
C ASN A 30 36.35 -18.14 -22.23
N PHE A 31 36.35 -19.29 -22.90
CA PHE A 31 37.06 -20.51 -22.49
C PHE A 31 37.87 -21.05 -23.67
N GLY A 32 39.07 -20.53 -23.85
CA GLY A 32 39.93 -20.87 -24.96
C GLY A 32 39.29 -20.57 -26.32
N ALA A 33 39.06 -21.59 -27.14
CA ALA A 33 38.44 -21.47 -28.46
C ALA A 33 36.91 -21.34 -28.43
N LEU A 34 36.29 -21.50 -27.26
CA LEU A 34 34.82 -21.38 -27.11
C LEU A 34 34.43 -20.09 -26.42
N VAL A 35 33.37 -19.45 -26.91
CA VAL A 35 32.72 -18.31 -26.25
C VAL A 35 31.32 -18.73 -25.86
N PHE A 36 30.99 -18.48 -24.59
CA PHE A 36 29.63 -18.67 -24.05
C PHE A 36 28.96 -17.34 -23.83
N ILE A 37 27.70 -17.22 -24.27
CA ILE A 37 26.85 -16.07 -24.01
C ILE A 37 25.56 -16.54 -23.37
N ASP A 38 25.20 -15.94 -22.25
CA ASP A 38 23.88 -16.05 -21.66
C ASP A 38 22.99 -15.00 -22.33
N LEU A 39 22.10 -15.43 -23.23
CA LEU A 39 21.14 -14.56 -23.93
C LEU A 39 19.85 -14.49 -23.12
N ARG A 40 19.42 -13.27 -22.79
CA ARG A 40 18.27 -12.99 -21.93
C ARG A 40 17.15 -12.32 -22.68
N ASP A 41 15.93 -12.74 -22.43
CA ASP A 41 14.72 -11.97 -22.70
C ASP A 41 13.81 -11.97 -21.46
N ARG A 42 12.57 -11.50 -21.60
CA ARG A 42 11.57 -11.47 -20.53
C ARG A 42 11.22 -12.85 -19.95
N ASN A 43 11.38 -13.92 -20.74
CA ASN A 43 10.96 -15.26 -20.37
C ASN A 43 12.09 -16.08 -19.71
N GLY A 44 13.32 -15.61 -19.79
CA GLY A 44 14.46 -16.29 -19.17
C GLY A 44 15.78 -16.09 -19.89
N ILE A 45 16.67 -17.07 -19.69
CA ILE A 45 18.03 -17.06 -20.21
C ILE A 45 18.28 -18.38 -20.94
N THR A 46 18.88 -18.32 -22.13
CA THR A 46 19.44 -19.49 -22.83
C THR A 46 20.93 -19.31 -23.00
N GLN A 47 21.73 -20.34 -22.67
CA GLN A 47 23.14 -20.34 -22.94
C GLN A 47 23.40 -20.61 -24.43
N LEU A 48 24.19 -19.77 -25.05
CA LEU A 48 24.69 -19.90 -26.41
C LEU A 48 26.16 -20.36 -26.40
N VAL A 49 26.52 -21.24 -27.32
CA VAL A 49 27.89 -21.68 -27.53
C VAL A 49 28.36 -21.26 -28.91
N PHE A 50 29.46 -20.54 -28.97
CA PHE A 50 30.10 -20.11 -30.22
C PHE A 50 31.42 -20.85 -30.37
N ASN A 51 31.56 -21.62 -31.44
CA ASN A 51 32.79 -22.25 -31.85
C ASN A 51 33.75 -21.20 -32.44
N GLU A 52 35.01 -21.56 -32.59
CA GLU A 52 36.11 -20.68 -33.02
C GLU A 52 35.78 -19.90 -34.30
N ASP A 53 35.16 -20.56 -35.30
CA ASP A 53 34.82 -19.93 -36.58
C ASP A 53 33.83 -18.77 -36.46
N ILE A 54 32.89 -18.87 -35.53
CA ILE A 54 31.83 -17.86 -35.33
C ILE A 54 32.21 -16.88 -34.20
N ALA A 55 33.05 -17.31 -33.27
CA ALA A 55 33.51 -16.50 -32.14
C ALA A 55 34.21 -15.20 -32.59
N THR A 56 34.85 -15.21 -33.75
CA THR A 56 35.47 -14.00 -34.36
C THR A 56 34.45 -12.91 -34.68
N GLN A 57 33.22 -13.28 -35.07
CA GLN A 57 32.16 -12.33 -35.43
C GLN A 57 31.56 -11.61 -34.22
N ILE A 58 31.83 -12.10 -33.02
CA ILE A 58 31.35 -11.53 -31.76
C ILE A 58 32.49 -11.02 -30.86
N SER A 59 33.68 -10.77 -31.43
CA SER A 59 34.85 -10.27 -30.67
C SER A 59 34.52 -9.03 -29.84
N ASP A 60 33.73 -8.10 -30.39
CA ASP A 60 33.38 -6.81 -29.80
C ASP A 60 32.06 -6.82 -29.03
N VAL A 61 31.36 -7.98 -29.00
CA VAL A 61 30.09 -8.09 -28.28
C VAL A 61 30.30 -7.95 -26.77
N ARG A 62 29.54 -7.05 -26.17
CA ARG A 62 29.54 -6.75 -24.73
C ARG A 62 28.16 -7.00 -24.13
N ASN A 63 28.09 -6.91 -22.81
CA ASN A 63 26.83 -7.02 -22.09
C ASN A 63 25.82 -6.00 -22.64
N GLU A 64 24.54 -6.39 -22.63
CA GLU A 64 23.40 -5.62 -23.10
C GLU A 64 23.35 -5.35 -24.62
N TYR A 65 24.30 -5.89 -25.43
CA TYR A 65 24.10 -5.94 -26.87
C TYR A 65 22.88 -6.79 -27.21
N VAL A 66 22.16 -6.43 -28.25
CA VAL A 66 21.02 -7.21 -28.76
C VAL A 66 21.50 -8.10 -29.88
N LEU A 67 21.33 -9.40 -29.69
CA LEU A 67 21.70 -10.41 -30.68
C LEU A 67 20.47 -11.13 -31.23
N GLN A 68 20.56 -11.50 -32.49
CA GLN A 68 19.77 -12.56 -33.10
C GLN A 68 20.71 -13.70 -33.46
N VAL A 69 20.39 -14.91 -33.05
CA VAL A 69 21.19 -16.11 -33.33
C VAL A 69 20.33 -17.21 -33.91
N LYS A 70 20.91 -17.97 -34.86
CA LYS A 70 20.36 -19.26 -35.28
C LYS A 70 21.30 -20.37 -34.89
N GLY A 71 20.77 -21.46 -34.41
CA GLY A 71 21.58 -22.56 -33.94
C GLY A 71 20.77 -23.81 -33.65
N THR A 72 21.49 -24.85 -33.22
CA THR A 72 20.90 -26.14 -32.88
C THR A 72 20.89 -26.29 -31.37
N VAL A 73 19.77 -26.72 -30.81
CA VAL A 73 19.63 -27.05 -29.39
C VAL A 73 20.39 -28.36 -29.10
N VAL A 74 21.24 -28.34 -28.10
CA VAL A 74 21.96 -29.53 -27.62
C VAL A 74 21.83 -29.68 -26.11
N GLU A 75 22.03 -30.92 -25.61
CA GLU A 75 22.09 -31.15 -24.17
C GLU A 75 23.43 -30.64 -23.62
N ARG A 76 23.37 -29.91 -22.48
CA ARG A 76 24.57 -29.40 -21.80
C ARG A 76 25.33 -30.53 -21.11
N LYS A 77 26.66 -30.49 -21.21
CA LYS A 77 27.53 -31.35 -20.42
C LYS A 77 27.43 -31.06 -18.94
N ASP A 78 27.51 -29.76 -18.58
CA ASP A 78 27.42 -29.30 -17.20
C ASP A 78 26.05 -28.60 -16.99
N LYS A 79 25.10 -29.37 -16.45
CA LYS A 79 23.74 -28.90 -16.21
C LYS A 79 23.70 -27.81 -15.11
N ASN A 80 22.88 -26.78 -15.31
CA ASN A 80 22.69 -25.72 -14.35
C ASN A 80 21.26 -25.74 -13.77
N PRO A 81 21.01 -26.27 -12.57
CA PRO A 81 19.67 -26.41 -12.00
C PRO A 81 19.04 -25.06 -11.62
N LYS A 82 19.81 -23.98 -11.63
CA LYS A 82 19.29 -22.61 -11.33
C LYS A 82 18.57 -21.97 -12.52
N LEU A 83 18.68 -22.52 -13.71
CA LEU A 83 18.04 -22.01 -14.92
C LEU A 83 17.00 -23.00 -15.43
N ALA A 84 15.84 -22.52 -15.84
CA ALA A 84 14.79 -23.34 -16.45
C ALA A 84 15.27 -24.06 -17.73
N THR A 85 16.20 -23.43 -18.46
CA THR A 85 16.88 -23.97 -19.67
C THR A 85 18.24 -24.60 -19.35
N GLY A 86 18.53 -24.84 -18.08
CA GLY A 86 19.87 -25.25 -17.63
C GLY A 86 20.34 -26.64 -18.06
N GLU A 87 19.47 -27.44 -18.68
CA GLU A 87 19.82 -28.75 -19.23
C GLU A 87 20.23 -28.70 -20.70
N ILE A 88 19.95 -27.55 -21.37
CA ILE A 88 20.24 -27.36 -22.79
C ILE A 88 21.11 -26.14 -23.04
N GLU A 89 21.72 -26.09 -24.18
CA GLU A 89 22.40 -24.93 -24.75
C GLU A 89 22.17 -24.89 -26.25
N VAL A 90 22.44 -23.75 -26.87
CA VAL A 90 22.30 -23.59 -28.32
C VAL A 90 23.68 -23.40 -28.95
N VAL A 91 24.08 -24.35 -29.79
CA VAL A 91 25.29 -24.22 -30.63
C VAL A 91 24.96 -23.30 -31.81
N VAL A 92 25.55 -22.12 -31.81
CA VAL A 92 25.26 -21.05 -32.77
C VAL A 92 25.93 -21.33 -34.11
N ARG A 93 25.18 -21.16 -35.21
CA ARG A 93 25.66 -21.26 -36.60
C ARG A 93 25.67 -19.89 -37.30
N GLU A 94 24.69 -19.04 -36.97
CA GLU A 94 24.62 -17.68 -37.52
C GLU A 94 24.36 -16.70 -36.37
N VAL A 95 25.04 -15.56 -36.42
CA VAL A 95 24.81 -14.48 -35.47
C VAL A 95 24.69 -13.15 -36.20
N LYS A 96 23.75 -12.32 -35.73
CA LYS A 96 23.57 -10.94 -36.15
C LYS A 96 23.53 -10.05 -34.92
N ILE A 97 24.41 -9.05 -34.89
CA ILE A 97 24.29 -7.96 -33.92
C ILE A 97 23.18 -7.05 -34.40
N VAL A 98 22.05 -7.04 -33.67
CA VAL A 98 20.88 -6.24 -34.00
C VAL A 98 21.09 -4.80 -33.53
N ASN A 99 21.68 -4.65 -32.33
CA ASN A 99 22.04 -3.34 -31.79
C ASN A 99 23.17 -3.46 -30.77
N THR A 100 23.92 -2.38 -30.62
CA THR A 100 25.02 -2.28 -29.65
C THR A 100 24.55 -1.56 -28.38
N ALA A 101 25.36 -1.64 -27.31
CA ALA A 101 25.11 -0.93 -26.06
C ALA A 101 26.42 -0.35 -25.53
N ILE A 102 26.32 0.80 -24.88
CA ILE A 102 27.39 1.30 -24.03
C ILE A 102 27.38 0.60 -22.68
N THR A 103 28.41 0.77 -21.87
CA THR A 103 28.44 0.25 -20.50
C THR A 103 27.26 0.83 -19.71
N THR A 104 26.47 -0.04 -19.11
CA THR A 104 25.29 0.36 -18.34
C THR A 104 25.70 0.99 -17.00
N PRO A 105 24.96 2.01 -16.51
CA PRO A 105 25.25 2.68 -15.24
C PRO A 105 24.94 1.82 -14.01
N MET A 106 24.37 0.64 -14.21
CA MET A 106 23.99 -0.32 -13.16
C MET A 106 24.07 -1.75 -13.67
N ILE A 107 24.24 -2.69 -12.77
CA ILE A 107 24.17 -4.12 -13.08
C ILE A 107 22.70 -4.53 -13.21
N ILE A 108 22.37 -5.24 -14.31
CA ILE A 108 21.03 -5.77 -14.56
C ILE A 108 20.94 -7.18 -13.99
N ALA A 109 20.69 -7.27 -12.70
CA ALA A 109 20.52 -8.50 -11.92
C ALA A 109 19.49 -8.27 -10.81
N ASP A 110 18.92 -9.34 -10.27
CA ASP A 110 17.93 -9.23 -9.17
C ASP A 110 18.54 -8.58 -7.93
N GLU A 111 19.78 -8.90 -7.61
CA GLU A 111 20.56 -8.18 -6.61
C GLU A 111 21.40 -7.10 -7.31
N THR A 112 21.26 -5.86 -6.87
CA THR A 112 22.00 -4.71 -7.37
C THR A 112 22.36 -3.78 -6.23
N ASP A 113 23.54 -3.17 -6.30
CA ASP A 113 24.04 -2.13 -5.40
C ASP A 113 23.67 -0.71 -5.86
N ALA A 114 22.97 -0.61 -6.99
CA ALA A 114 22.56 0.66 -7.55
C ALA A 114 21.59 1.39 -6.61
N LEU A 115 21.90 2.66 -6.32
CA LEU A 115 21.02 3.54 -5.55
C LEU A 115 19.68 3.73 -6.26
N GLU A 116 18.64 3.98 -5.49
CA GLU A 116 17.27 4.15 -6.00
C GLU A 116 17.20 5.23 -7.09
N ASP A 117 17.86 6.36 -6.90
CA ASP A 117 17.88 7.45 -7.89
C ASP A 117 18.49 7.02 -9.23
N THR A 118 19.52 6.18 -9.22
CA THR A 118 20.10 5.61 -10.44
C THR A 118 19.13 4.67 -11.12
N ARG A 119 18.46 3.81 -10.36
CA ARG A 119 17.43 2.89 -10.85
C ARG A 119 16.25 3.65 -11.46
N LEU A 120 15.79 4.72 -10.83
CA LEU A 120 14.67 5.54 -11.31
C LEU A 120 15.08 6.37 -12.54
N LYS A 121 16.29 6.93 -12.58
CA LYS A 121 16.79 7.67 -13.72
C LYS A 121 16.94 6.78 -14.97
N TYR A 122 17.41 5.56 -14.79
CA TYR A 122 17.59 4.58 -15.87
C TYR A 122 16.53 3.46 -15.79
N ARG A 123 15.28 3.84 -15.50
CA ARG A 123 14.19 2.90 -15.22
C ARG A 123 13.98 1.88 -16.32
N TYR A 124 14.17 2.23 -17.59
CA TYR A 124 14.13 1.31 -18.73
C TYR A 124 15.20 0.19 -18.67
N LEU A 125 16.33 0.42 -17.99
CA LEU A 125 17.32 -0.63 -17.71
C LEU A 125 16.94 -1.43 -16.46
N ASP A 126 16.50 -0.77 -15.41
CA ASP A 126 16.02 -1.42 -14.17
C ASP A 126 14.88 -2.40 -14.47
N LEU A 127 13.97 -2.05 -15.39
CA LEU A 127 12.89 -2.91 -15.87
C LEU A 127 13.35 -4.18 -16.63
N ARG A 128 14.63 -4.30 -16.99
CA ARG A 128 15.19 -5.55 -17.52
C ARG A 128 15.47 -6.57 -16.41
N ARG A 129 15.46 -6.18 -15.15
CA ARG A 129 15.68 -7.09 -14.02
C ARG A 129 14.49 -8.03 -13.86
N PRO A 130 14.73 -9.35 -13.74
CA PRO A 130 13.65 -10.33 -13.66
C PRO A 130 12.66 -10.07 -12.52
N VAL A 131 13.13 -9.59 -11.36
CA VAL A 131 12.29 -9.27 -10.20
C VAL A 131 11.23 -8.22 -10.54
N LEU A 132 11.59 -7.13 -11.23
CA LEU A 132 10.63 -6.10 -11.61
C LEU A 132 9.67 -6.56 -12.70
N GLN A 133 10.17 -7.36 -13.66
CA GLN A 133 9.31 -7.95 -14.69
C GLN A 133 8.27 -8.88 -14.07
N LYS A 134 8.67 -9.74 -13.11
CA LYS A 134 7.74 -10.60 -12.36
C LYS A 134 6.67 -9.79 -11.64
N ASN A 135 7.05 -8.68 -11.01
CA ASN A 135 6.11 -7.83 -10.30
C ASN A 135 5.07 -7.19 -11.24
N LEU A 136 5.49 -6.71 -12.41
CA LEU A 136 4.56 -6.15 -13.40
C LEU A 136 3.66 -7.23 -14.02
N ILE A 137 4.20 -8.43 -14.26
CA ILE A 137 3.41 -9.58 -14.73
C ILE A 137 2.39 -9.99 -13.65
N LEU A 138 2.80 -10.02 -12.38
CA LEU A 138 1.90 -10.28 -11.26
C LEU A 138 0.77 -9.25 -11.19
N ARG A 139 1.08 -7.96 -11.30
CA ARG A 139 0.09 -6.88 -11.35
C ARG A 139 -0.94 -7.08 -12.48
N ASN A 140 -0.45 -7.44 -13.67
CA ASN A 140 -1.34 -7.76 -14.80
C ASN A 140 -2.23 -8.98 -14.50
N ARG A 141 -1.69 -10.04 -13.90
CA ARG A 141 -2.46 -11.24 -13.53
C ARG A 141 -3.56 -10.90 -12.52
N ILE A 142 -3.24 -10.11 -11.48
CA ILE A 142 -4.24 -9.61 -10.50
C ILE A 142 -5.36 -8.86 -11.23
N THR A 143 -5.00 -7.92 -12.12
CA THR A 143 -5.99 -7.13 -12.86
C THR A 143 -6.92 -8.00 -13.71
N LEU A 144 -6.39 -9.03 -14.37
CA LEU A 144 -7.20 -9.98 -15.16
C LEU A 144 -8.11 -10.82 -14.28
N LEU A 145 -7.63 -11.29 -13.15
CA LEU A 145 -8.46 -12.03 -12.16
C LEU A 145 -9.62 -11.19 -11.66
N VAL A 146 -9.34 -9.93 -11.28
CA VAL A 146 -10.36 -8.97 -10.84
C VAL A 146 -11.44 -8.78 -11.91
N ARG A 147 -11.06 -8.52 -13.16
CA ARG A 147 -12.01 -8.35 -14.26
C ARG A 147 -12.86 -9.59 -14.47
N ASN A 148 -12.25 -10.77 -14.49
CA ASN A 148 -12.97 -12.02 -14.68
C ASN A 148 -13.93 -12.32 -13.53
N TYR A 149 -13.48 -12.11 -12.28
CA TYR A 149 -14.31 -12.30 -11.09
C TYR A 149 -15.52 -11.37 -11.12
N LEU A 150 -15.30 -10.07 -11.27
CA LEU A 150 -16.37 -9.08 -11.23
C LEU A 150 -17.36 -9.26 -12.41
N ALA A 151 -16.87 -9.55 -13.61
CA ALA A 151 -17.72 -9.85 -14.76
C ALA A 151 -18.63 -11.06 -14.51
N LYS A 152 -18.11 -12.13 -13.87
CA LYS A 152 -18.88 -13.32 -13.48
C LYS A 152 -20.04 -12.98 -12.53
N TYR A 153 -19.87 -11.96 -11.68
CA TYR A 153 -20.90 -11.51 -10.74
C TYR A 153 -21.75 -10.35 -11.26
N GLY A 154 -21.72 -10.10 -12.57
CA GLY A 154 -22.60 -9.14 -13.27
C GLY A 154 -22.17 -7.67 -13.15
N PHE A 155 -20.91 -7.41 -12.80
CA PHE A 155 -20.37 -6.06 -12.79
C PHE A 155 -20.01 -5.60 -14.21
N THR A 156 -20.25 -4.33 -14.47
CA THR A 156 -19.86 -3.66 -15.72
C THR A 156 -18.68 -2.74 -15.46
N GLU A 157 -17.60 -2.89 -16.25
CA GLU A 157 -16.47 -1.95 -16.22
C GLU A 157 -16.87 -0.68 -16.98
N VAL A 158 -16.87 0.46 -16.29
CA VAL A 158 -17.22 1.77 -16.86
C VAL A 158 -16.13 2.78 -16.56
N GLU A 159 -15.60 3.43 -17.59
CA GLU A 159 -14.63 4.51 -17.43
C GLU A 159 -15.33 5.82 -17.02
N THR A 160 -14.70 6.53 -16.08
CA THR A 160 -15.14 7.84 -15.62
C THR A 160 -14.17 8.94 -16.07
N PRO A 161 -14.58 10.20 -16.11
CA PRO A 161 -13.71 11.29 -16.54
C PRO A 161 -12.43 11.42 -15.72
N ILE A 162 -11.32 11.77 -16.40
CA ILE A 162 -10.05 12.19 -15.77
C ILE A 162 -10.00 13.71 -15.59
N LEU A 163 -10.63 14.48 -16.50
CA LEU A 163 -10.77 15.93 -16.36
C LEU A 163 -12.07 16.22 -15.61
N CYS A 164 -11.95 16.40 -14.30
CA CYS A 164 -13.09 16.57 -13.39
C CYS A 164 -13.21 18.00 -12.89
N ARG A 165 -14.27 18.29 -12.17
CA ARG A 165 -14.38 19.48 -11.33
C ARG A 165 -13.58 19.24 -10.03
N SER A 166 -12.87 20.26 -9.53
CA SER A 166 -12.23 20.19 -8.21
C SER A 166 -13.28 19.97 -7.12
N THR A 167 -13.06 18.95 -6.30
CA THR A 167 -13.92 18.58 -5.18
C THR A 167 -13.04 18.25 -3.98
N PRO A 168 -13.32 18.78 -2.78
CA PRO A 168 -12.52 18.50 -1.60
C PRO A 168 -12.81 17.08 -1.07
N GLU A 169 -11.90 16.14 -1.31
CA GLU A 169 -11.99 14.72 -0.86
C GLU A 169 -10.83 14.32 0.08
N GLY A 170 -10.22 15.26 0.78
CA GLY A 170 -9.16 14.98 1.78
C GLY A 170 -7.76 15.37 1.33
N ALA A 171 -7.28 14.91 0.15
CA ALA A 171 -5.99 15.36 -0.41
C ALA A 171 -6.14 16.65 -1.23
N ARG A 172 -5.02 17.26 -1.62
CA ARG A 172 -5.03 18.35 -2.61
C ARG A 172 -5.19 17.81 -4.01
N ASP A 173 -5.89 18.56 -4.86
CA ASP A 173 -6.10 18.23 -6.25
C ASP A 173 -4.91 18.68 -7.12
N TYR A 174 -4.56 17.88 -8.12
CA TYR A 174 -3.76 18.34 -9.26
C TYR A 174 -4.65 19.10 -10.22
N LEU A 175 -4.31 20.36 -10.51
CA LEU A 175 -5.10 21.24 -11.35
C LEU A 175 -4.59 21.28 -12.79
N VAL A 176 -5.52 21.24 -13.76
CA VAL A 176 -5.23 21.34 -15.19
C VAL A 176 -5.94 22.58 -15.74
N PRO A 177 -5.22 23.61 -16.22
CA PRO A 177 -5.83 24.85 -16.69
C PRO A 177 -6.61 24.62 -17.99
N SER A 178 -7.77 25.29 -18.11
CA SER A 178 -8.58 25.27 -19.34
C SER A 178 -8.11 26.33 -20.34
N ARG A 179 -7.72 25.91 -21.55
CA ARG A 179 -7.39 26.84 -22.63
C ARG A 179 -8.60 27.64 -23.13
N ILE A 180 -9.78 27.00 -23.13
CA ILE A 180 -11.02 27.61 -23.67
C ILE A 180 -11.63 28.55 -22.64
N SER A 181 -11.68 28.15 -21.38
CA SER A 181 -12.25 28.93 -20.29
C SER A 181 -11.13 29.49 -19.43
N LYS A 182 -10.56 30.62 -19.83
CA LYS A 182 -9.43 31.23 -19.12
C LYS A 182 -9.77 31.52 -17.65
N GLY A 183 -8.84 31.22 -16.75
CA GLY A 183 -9.02 31.38 -15.30
C GLY A 183 -9.81 30.23 -14.66
N GLN A 184 -10.27 29.23 -15.44
CA GLN A 184 -10.90 28.02 -14.93
C GLN A 184 -9.99 26.81 -15.09
N PHE A 185 -10.15 25.82 -14.19
CA PHE A 185 -9.34 24.63 -14.12
C PHE A 185 -10.20 23.38 -14.06
N TYR A 186 -9.72 22.33 -14.69
CA TYR A 186 -10.08 20.97 -14.35
C TYR A 186 -9.21 20.51 -13.18
N ALA A 187 -9.67 19.50 -12.44
CA ALA A 187 -8.87 18.74 -11.49
C ALA A 187 -8.72 17.30 -11.95
N LEU A 188 -7.58 16.68 -11.64
CA LEU A 188 -7.42 15.24 -11.80
C LEU A 188 -8.12 14.53 -10.61
N PRO A 189 -8.85 13.42 -10.83
CA PRO A 189 -9.69 12.81 -9.80
C PRO A 189 -8.84 12.16 -8.70
N GLN A 190 -9.18 12.40 -7.45
CA GLN A 190 -8.62 11.68 -6.31
C GLN A 190 -9.14 10.23 -6.24
N SER A 191 -10.39 10.04 -6.66
CA SER A 191 -11.07 8.79 -6.91
C SER A 191 -12.30 9.05 -7.79
N PRO A 192 -12.94 8.03 -8.39
CA PRO A 192 -14.18 8.21 -9.15
C PRO A 192 -15.43 8.30 -8.26
N GLN A 193 -15.32 8.73 -6.99
CA GLN A 193 -16.35 8.63 -5.95
C GLN A 193 -17.71 9.19 -6.37
N LEU A 194 -17.76 10.39 -6.88
CA LEU A 194 -19.04 11.01 -7.27
C LEU A 194 -19.64 10.36 -8.52
N TYR A 195 -18.81 10.03 -9.49
CA TYR A 195 -19.26 9.42 -10.75
C TYR A 195 -19.79 7.99 -10.55
N LYS A 196 -19.16 7.18 -9.71
CA LYS A 196 -19.66 5.82 -9.43
C LYS A 196 -21.00 5.84 -8.71
N GLN A 197 -21.24 6.79 -7.79
CA GLN A 197 -22.54 6.97 -7.17
C GLN A 197 -23.59 7.43 -8.19
N LEU A 198 -23.25 8.34 -9.11
CA LEU A 198 -24.16 8.72 -10.22
C LEU A 198 -24.46 7.57 -11.17
N LEU A 199 -23.53 6.62 -11.36
CA LEU A 199 -23.83 5.39 -12.10
C LEU A 199 -24.88 4.53 -11.40
N MET A 200 -24.91 4.53 -10.04
CA MET A 200 -25.96 3.87 -9.28
C MET A 200 -27.31 4.57 -9.47
N VAL A 201 -27.34 5.92 -9.40
CA VAL A 201 -28.54 6.71 -9.75
C VAL A 201 -28.96 6.45 -11.19
N GLY A 202 -28.00 6.29 -12.09
CA GLY A 202 -28.23 5.95 -13.51
C GLY A 202 -28.64 4.50 -13.77
N GLY A 203 -28.78 3.66 -12.73
CA GLY A 203 -29.28 2.28 -12.84
C GLY A 203 -28.26 1.27 -13.35
N MET A 204 -26.94 1.54 -13.25
CA MET A 204 -25.91 0.58 -13.64
C MET A 204 -25.79 -0.59 -12.66
N ASP A 205 -26.36 -0.47 -11.47
CA ASP A 205 -26.53 -1.51 -10.46
C ASP A 205 -25.21 -2.07 -9.87
N ARG A 206 -24.30 -2.54 -10.71
CA ARG A 206 -22.99 -3.10 -10.34
C ARG A 206 -21.90 -2.55 -11.27
N TYR A 207 -21.09 -1.67 -10.73
CA TYR A 207 -20.00 -0.99 -11.42
C TYR A 207 -18.65 -1.39 -10.87
N PHE A 208 -17.65 -1.47 -11.75
CA PHE A 208 -16.25 -1.40 -11.34
C PHE A 208 -15.40 -0.67 -12.39
N GLN A 209 -14.22 -0.26 -11.99
CA GLN A 209 -13.19 0.33 -12.85
C GLN A 209 -11.81 0.08 -12.27
N ILE A 210 -10.82 -0.17 -13.14
CA ILE A 210 -9.41 -0.01 -12.74
C ILE A 210 -9.05 1.46 -12.92
N ALA A 211 -9.40 2.27 -11.93
CA ALA A 211 -9.38 3.72 -12.01
C ALA A 211 -7.98 4.30 -11.76
N ARG A 212 -7.57 5.29 -12.56
CA ARG A 212 -6.40 6.12 -12.23
C ARG A 212 -6.83 7.22 -11.26
N CYS A 213 -6.09 7.32 -10.15
CA CYS A 213 -6.29 8.28 -9.07
C CYS A 213 -5.06 9.14 -8.89
N PHE A 214 -5.27 10.40 -8.48
CA PHE A 214 -4.23 11.41 -8.34
C PHE A 214 -4.40 12.15 -7.02
N ARG A 215 -3.35 12.21 -6.18
CA ARG A 215 -3.39 12.91 -4.90
C ARG A 215 -2.09 13.67 -4.68
N ASP A 216 -2.18 14.98 -4.48
CA ASP A 216 -1.04 15.82 -4.11
C ASP A 216 -0.90 15.82 -2.59
N GLU A 217 -0.18 14.83 -2.08
CA GLU A 217 0.06 14.60 -0.66
C GLU A 217 1.51 14.17 -0.40
N ASP A 218 1.93 14.16 0.87
CA ASP A 218 3.25 13.70 1.26
C ASP A 218 3.42 12.21 0.95
N LEU A 219 4.47 11.88 0.20
CA LEU A 219 4.74 10.53 -0.26
C LEU A 219 5.53 9.73 0.78
N ARG A 220 5.18 8.45 0.87
CA ARG A 220 5.81 7.43 1.71
C ARG A 220 6.21 6.22 0.86
N ALA A 221 6.79 5.20 1.49
CA ALA A 221 7.19 3.97 0.81
C ALA A 221 6.02 3.24 0.13
N ASP A 222 4.81 3.39 0.65
CA ASP A 222 3.56 2.77 0.18
C ASP A 222 2.61 3.74 -0.53
N ARG A 223 3.07 4.95 -0.91
CA ARG A 223 2.26 5.98 -1.59
C ARG A 223 2.93 6.53 -2.82
N GLN A 224 2.12 6.81 -3.84
CA GLN A 224 2.49 7.49 -5.09
C GLN A 224 1.47 8.61 -5.37
N PRO A 225 1.88 9.73 -6.02
CA PRO A 225 0.97 10.84 -6.35
C PRO A 225 -0.06 10.44 -7.41
N GLU A 226 0.24 9.41 -8.18
CA GLU A 226 -0.66 8.77 -9.15
C GLU A 226 -0.62 7.25 -8.95
N PHE A 227 -1.78 6.63 -8.82
CA PHE A 227 -1.92 5.21 -8.54
C PHE A 227 -3.20 4.65 -9.16
N SER A 228 -3.43 3.35 -9.04
CA SER A 228 -4.64 2.71 -9.54
C SER A 228 -5.46 2.12 -8.40
N GLN A 229 -6.77 2.30 -8.49
CA GLN A 229 -7.72 1.61 -7.61
C GLN A 229 -8.54 0.60 -8.42
N ILE A 230 -8.78 -0.56 -7.82
CA ILE A 230 -9.92 -1.39 -8.19
C ILE A 230 -11.10 -0.75 -7.47
N ASP A 231 -11.88 0.02 -8.21
CA ASP A 231 -13.00 0.79 -7.67
C ASP A 231 -14.31 0.08 -7.98
N ILE A 232 -15.15 -0.10 -6.97
CA ILE A 232 -16.37 -0.91 -7.04
C ILE A 232 -17.52 -0.17 -6.37
N GLU A 233 -18.72 -0.23 -6.97
CA GLU A 233 -19.95 0.30 -6.39
C GLU A 233 -21.14 -0.60 -6.75
N MET A 234 -22.07 -0.76 -5.80
CA MET A 234 -23.25 -1.62 -5.93
C MET A 234 -24.50 -0.94 -5.40
N SER A 235 -25.64 -1.14 -6.06
CA SER A 235 -26.96 -0.69 -5.60
C SER A 235 -27.68 -1.78 -4.83
N PHE A 236 -28.62 -1.37 -3.96
CA PHE A 236 -29.50 -2.24 -3.17
C PHE A 236 -28.75 -3.23 -2.29
N VAL A 237 -27.73 -2.75 -1.60
CA VAL A 237 -26.81 -3.52 -0.76
C VAL A 237 -26.63 -2.91 0.61
N ASP A 238 -26.20 -3.72 1.55
CA ASP A 238 -25.65 -3.34 2.86
C ASP A 238 -24.18 -3.77 2.99
N GLU A 239 -23.60 -3.62 4.17
CA GLU A 239 -22.20 -3.96 4.44
C GLU A 239 -21.87 -5.42 4.16
N GLU A 240 -22.78 -6.36 4.55
CA GLU A 240 -22.57 -7.80 4.38
C GLU A 240 -22.45 -8.21 2.91
N ASP A 241 -23.23 -7.58 2.03
CA ASP A 241 -23.16 -7.84 0.59
C ASP A 241 -21.80 -7.44 0.02
N ILE A 242 -21.30 -6.27 0.45
CA ILE A 242 -20.01 -5.75 0.00
C ILE A 242 -18.86 -6.56 0.58
N TRP A 243 -18.90 -6.89 1.87
CA TRP A 243 -17.88 -7.72 2.52
C TRP A 243 -17.81 -9.09 1.89
N SER A 244 -18.96 -9.76 1.71
CA SER A 244 -19.03 -11.08 1.09
C SER A 244 -18.44 -11.09 -0.33
N MET A 245 -18.80 -10.11 -1.17
CA MET A 245 -18.27 -9.96 -2.52
C MET A 245 -16.75 -9.74 -2.49
N THR A 246 -16.29 -8.86 -1.63
CA THR A 246 -14.86 -8.49 -1.51
C THR A 246 -14.02 -9.65 -0.96
N GLU A 247 -14.52 -10.34 0.07
CA GLU A 247 -13.84 -11.54 0.60
C GLU A 247 -13.72 -12.63 -0.45
N GLY A 248 -14.78 -12.87 -1.23
CA GLY A 248 -14.76 -13.81 -2.34
C GLY A 248 -13.69 -13.45 -3.39
N LEU A 249 -13.56 -12.15 -3.73
CA LEU A 249 -12.53 -11.66 -4.63
C LEU A 249 -11.11 -11.89 -4.06
N MET A 250 -10.88 -11.56 -2.79
CA MET A 250 -9.58 -11.77 -2.14
C MET A 250 -9.24 -13.27 -2.05
N LYS A 251 -10.19 -14.12 -1.69
CA LYS A 251 -10.02 -15.58 -1.64
C LYS A 251 -9.62 -16.15 -3.02
N GLU A 252 -10.26 -15.69 -4.11
CA GLU A 252 -9.91 -16.12 -5.47
C GLU A 252 -8.50 -15.65 -5.89
N ILE A 253 -8.13 -14.40 -5.59
CA ILE A 253 -6.80 -13.86 -5.89
C ILE A 253 -5.70 -14.64 -5.15
N PHE A 254 -5.86 -14.87 -3.85
CA PHE A 254 -4.85 -15.57 -3.06
C PHE A 254 -4.72 -17.04 -3.42
N LYS A 255 -5.84 -17.69 -3.72
CA LYS A 255 -5.85 -19.08 -4.22
C LYS A 255 -5.10 -19.21 -5.55
N ASP A 256 -5.38 -18.32 -6.52
CA ASP A 256 -4.75 -18.39 -7.85
C ASP A 256 -3.26 -18.02 -7.80
N ILE A 257 -2.88 -16.99 -7.04
CA ILE A 257 -1.53 -16.44 -7.04
C ILE A 257 -0.59 -17.15 -6.07
N LYS A 258 -1.09 -17.45 -4.86
CA LYS A 258 -0.28 -18.03 -3.77
C LYS A 258 -0.59 -19.50 -3.50
N GLY A 259 -1.70 -20.03 -4.03
CA GLY A 259 -2.18 -21.38 -3.68
C GLY A 259 -2.69 -21.49 -2.24
N ILE A 260 -3.10 -20.38 -1.63
CA ILE A 260 -3.53 -20.29 -0.24
C ILE A 260 -5.05 -20.17 -0.17
N GLU A 261 -5.68 -21.01 0.63
CA GLU A 261 -7.08 -20.86 1.03
C GLU A 261 -7.15 -19.93 2.26
N LEU A 262 -7.77 -18.77 2.09
CA LEU A 262 -7.92 -17.81 3.18
C LEU A 262 -9.07 -18.21 4.10
N PRO A 263 -8.92 -18.05 5.44
CA PRO A 263 -10.00 -18.23 6.40
C PRO A 263 -11.09 -17.16 6.26
N GLU A 264 -12.10 -17.21 7.12
CA GLU A 264 -13.01 -16.08 7.32
C GLU A 264 -12.28 -14.88 7.90
N PHE A 265 -12.66 -13.68 7.46
CA PHE A 265 -11.99 -12.45 7.89
C PHE A 265 -12.56 -11.99 9.23
N LYS A 266 -11.68 -11.59 10.13
CA LYS A 266 -12.07 -11.04 11.43
C LYS A 266 -12.77 -9.70 11.24
N ARG A 267 -13.63 -9.33 12.18
CA ARG A 267 -14.30 -8.01 12.23
C ARG A 267 -14.06 -7.41 13.60
N ILE A 268 -13.50 -6.22 13.64
CA ILE A 268 -13.21 -5.52 14.89
C ILE A 268 -13.60 -4.05 14.72
N PRO A 269 -14.43 -3.50 15.64
CA PRO A 269 -14.75 -2.07 15.63
C PRO A 269 -13.50 -1.19 15.78
N TYR A 270 -13.54 -0.01 15.19
CA TYR A 270 -12.46 0.98 15.22
C TYR A 270 -11.95 1.26 16.63
N ASP A 271 -12.86 1.53 17.59
CA ASP A 271 -12.46 1.82 18.97
C ASP A 271 -11.70 0.66 19.61
N THR A 272 -12.11 -0.58 19.34
CA THR A 272 -11.41 -1.78 19.82
C THR A 272 -10.02 -1.92 19.18
N CYS A 273 -9.88 -1.60 17.89
CA CYS A 273 -8.58 -1.58 17.21
C CYS A 273 -7.65 -0.53 17.85
N MET A 274 -8.15 0.65 18.10
CA MET A 274 -7.38 1.73 18.75
C MET A 274 -7.01 1.37 20.19
N GLU A 275 -7.94 0.78 20.94
CA GLU A 275 -7.70 0.38 22.33
C GLU A 275 -6.65 -0.73 22.43
N LYS A 276 -6.78 -1.79 21.62
CA LYS A 276 -5.93 -2.99 21.71
C LYS A 276 -4.63 -2.90 20.92
N TYR A 277 -4.57 -2.11 19.87
CA TYR A 277 -3.42 -2.08 18.95
C TYR A 277 -2.88 -0.68 18.69
N GLY A 278 -3.59 0.37 19.11
CA GLY A 278 -3.22 1.77 18.89
C GLY A 278 -3.17 2.18 17.43
N SER A 279 -3.95 1.50 16.58
CA SER A 279 -3.98 1.73 15.14
C SER A 279 -5.32 1.26 14.56
N ASP A 280 -5.82 1.98 13.57
CA ASP A 280 -6.94 1.63 12.69
C ASP A 280 -6.61 0.52 11.66
N LYS A 281 -5.33 0.18 11.55
CA LYS A 281 -4.80 -0.87 10.65
C LYS A 281 -3.78 -1.76 11.36
N PRO A 282 -4.19 -2.53 12.36
CA PRO A 282 -3.29 -3.34 13.15
C PRO A 282 -2.71 -4.51 12.35
N ASP A 283 -1.42 -4.79 12.57
CA ASP A 283 -0.81 -6.04 12.13
C ASP A 283 -1.12 -7.14 13.14
N LEU A 284 -1.93 -8.13 12.73
CA LEU A 284 -2.36 -9.24 13.58
C LEU A 284 -1.48 -10.49 13.46
N ARG A 285 -0.37 -10.44 12.73
CA ARG A 285 0.57 -11.56 12.55
C ARG A 285 1.38 -11.88 13.80
N PHE A 286 1.30 -11.05 14.83
CA PHE A 286 1.93 -11.26 16.13
C PHE A 286 1.05 -10.74 17.25
N ASP A 287 1.17 -11.34 18.42
CA ASP A 287 0.49 -10.89 19.62
C ASP A 287 1.30 -9.73 20.25
N MET A 288 0.75 -8.94 21.08
CA MET A 288 1.29 -7.84 21.91
C MET A 288 0.22 -6.73 22.03
N PRO A 289 -0.92 -7.03 22.64
CA PRO A 289 -1.99 -6.04 22.78
C PRO A 289 -1.61 -4.93 23.76
N LEU A 290 -2.25 -3.79 23.57
CA LEU A 290 -2.22 -2.66 24.50
C LEU A 290 -3.34 -2.82 25.54
N TYR A 291 -3.11 -2.24 26.71
CA TYR A 291 -4.06 -2.25 27.83
C TYR A 291 -4.19 -0.86 28.43
N ASN A 292 -5.42 -0.40 28.64
CA ASN A 292 -5.66 0.79 29.45
C ASN A 292 -5.56 0.39 30.92
N VAL A 293 -4.54 0.87 31.60
CA VAL A 293 -4.25 0.56 33.02
C VAL A 293 -4.57 1.74 33.94
N SER A 294 -5.33 2.73 33.46
CA SER A 294 -5.66 3.95 34.23
C SER A 294 -6.30 3.66 35.58
N GLU A 295 -7.16 2.62 35.66
CA GLU A 295 -7.83 2.23 36.91
C GLU A 295 -6.84 1.75 38.00
N VAL A 296 -5.75 1.12 37.61
CA VAL A 296 -4.69 0.70 38.57
C VAL A 296 -4.07 1.89 39.28
N PHE A 297 -4.06 3.03 38.58
CA PHE A 297 -3.42 4.26 39.04
C PHE A 297 -4.39 5.34 39.56
N ALA A 298 -5.66 4.99 39.80
CA ALA A 298 -6.68 5.94 40.27
C ALA A 298 -6.30 6.68 41.54
N ASN A 299 -5.48 6.07 42.41
CA ASN A 299 -5.00 6.65 43.67
C ASN A 299 -3.46 6.66 43.76
N THR A 300 -2.78 6.79 42.63
CA THR A 300 -1.33 6.73 42.54
C THR A 300 -0.67 7.97 43.19
N GLU A 301 0.44 7.77 43.86
CA GLU A 301 1.30 8.86 44.35
C GLU A 301 2.32 9.33 43.30
N PHE A 302 2.40 8.63 42.14
CA PHE A 302 3.29 8.99 41.06
C PHE A 302 2.73 10.20 40.28
N LYS A 303 3.28 11.37 40.58
CA LYS A 303 2.78 12.67 40.10
C LYS A 303 2.58 12.76 38.58
N VAL A 304 3.41 12.10 37.79
CA VAL A 304 3.29 12.10 36.33
C VAL A 304 1.98 11.43 35.88
N PHE A 305 1.65 10.29 36.51
CA PHE A 305 0.42 9.55 36.19
C PHE A 305 -0.81 10.24 36.77
N GLU A 306 -0.70 10.67 38.06
CA GLU A 306 -1.76 11.45 38.73
C GLU A 306 -2.17 12.68 37.89
N ASN A 307 -1.20 13.50 37.46
CA ASN A 307 -1.48 14.71 36.68
C ASN A 307 -2.12 14.36 35.33
N CYS A 308 -1.62 13.32 34.65
CA CYS A 308 -2.22 12.87 33.39
C CYS A 308 -3.71 12.51 33.56
N LEU A 309 -4.03 11.71 34.60
CA LEU A 309 -5.41 11.30 34.87
C LEU A 309 -6.30 12.49 35.27
N ASN A 310 -5.78 13.42 36.08
CA ASN A 310 -6.49 14.64 36.47
C ASN A 310 -6.78 15.57 35.29
N GLU A 311 -5.95 15.53 34.24
CA GLU A 311 -6.14 16.28 32.98
C GLU A 311 -7.06 15.53 32.00
N GLY A 312 -7.64 14.37 32.37
CA GLY A 312 -8.51 13.56 31.53
C GLY A 312 -7.76 12.69 30.50
N GLY A 313 -6.44 12.50 30.69
CA GLY A 313 -5.63 11.57 29.92
C GLY A 313 -5.82 10.12 30.36
N ILE A 314 -5.10 9.21 29.72
CA ILE A 314 -5.08 7.78 30.06
C ILE A 314 -3.65 7.28 30.25
N ILE A 315 -3.51 6.16 30.94
CA ILE A 315 -2.26 5.42 31.03
C ILE A 315 -2.41 4.13 30.24
N GLN A 316 -1.73 4.06 29.10
CA GLN A 316 -1.72 2.89 28.24
C GLN A 316 -0.46 2.09 28.46
N ALA A 317 -0.57 0.76 28.50
CA ALA A 317 0.54 -0.17 28.74
C ALA A 317 0.64 -1.24 27.66
N MET A 318 1.86 -1.75 27.46
CA MET A 318 2.15 -2.85 26.55
C MET A 318 3.18 -3.79 27.18
N ASN A 319 2.84 -5.07 27.33
CA ASN A 319 3.77 -6.09 27.84
C ASN A 319 4.53 -6.76 26.70
N VAL A 320 5.85 -6.75 26.76
CA VAL A 320 6.74 -7.43 25.82
C VAL A 320 7.30 -8.68 26.51
N LYS A 321 6.81 -9.82 26.10
CA LYS A 321 7.21 -11.12 26.65
C LYS A 321 8.70 -11.39 26.40
N ASN A 322 9.39 -11.86 27.45
CA ASN A 322 10.84 -12.13 27.42
C ASN A 322 11.70 -10.95 26.97
N GLY A 323 11.24 -9.70 27.23
CA GLY A 323 11.86 -8.47 26.77
C GLY A 323 12.83 -7.81 27.76
N ALA A 324 12.88 -8.24 29.03
CA ALA A 324 13.64 -7.55 30.09
C ALA A 324 15.13 -7.37 29.78
N ASP A 325 15.75 -8.37 29.17
CA ASP A 325 17.17 -8.38 28.80
C ASP A 325 17.45 -7.98 27.34
N LYS A 326 16.40 -7.73 26.56
CA LYS A 326 16.53 -7.36 25.14
C LYS A 326 16.95 -5.91 24.91
N PHE A 327 16.81 -5.04 25.93
CA PHE A 327 17.00 -3.61 25.79
C PHE A 327 18.07 -3.08 26.76
N SER A 328 19.19 -2.65 26.20
CA SER A 328 20.18 -1.83 26.93
C SER A 328 19.58 -0.43 27.22
N ARG A 329 20.17 0.30 28.16
CA ARG A 329 19.77 1.68 28.50
C ARG A 329 19.72 2.58 27.25
N LYS A 330 20.75 2.50 26.39
CA LYS A 330 20.81 3.26 25.13
C LYS A 330 19.67 2.92 24.16
N GLN A 331 19.24 1.65 24.15
CA GLN A 331 18.09 1.25 23.31
C GLN A 331 16.78 1.78 23.90
N LEU A 332 16.61 1.73 25.22
CA LEU A 332 15.44 2.33 25.89
C LEU A 332 15.34 3.84 25.61
N ASP A 333 16.47 4.57 25.65
CA ASP A 333 16.52 5.99 25.30
C ASP A 333 16.08 6.23 23.84
N LYS A 334 16.51 5.37 22.90
CA LYS A 334 16.06 5.43 21.50
C LYS A 334 14.56 5.14 21.33
N LEU A 335 14.02 4.18 22.10
CA LEU A 335 12.58 3.90 22.06
C LEU A 335 11.78 5.09 22.62
N GLN A 336 12.29 5.76 23.65
CA GLN A 336 11.67 7.00 24.14
C GLN A 336 11.68 8.10 23.07
N ASP A 337 12.79 8.30 22.36
CA ASP A 337 12.83 9.28 21.26
C ASP A 337 11.90 8.88 20.11
N TYR A 338 11.75 7.60 19.85
CA TYR A 338 10.83 7.09 18.83
C TYR A 338 9.37 7.43 19.15
N VAL A 339 8.90 7.20 20.38
CA VAL A 339 7.51 7.50 20.74
C VAL A 339 7.22 9.01 20.79
N LYS A 340 8.23 9.86 21.03
CA LYS A 340 8.09 11.32 20.95
C LYS A 340 7.70 11.80 19.55
N VAL A 341 8.12 11.12 18.51
CA VAL A 341 7.72 11.44 17.12
C VAL A 341 6.19 11.37 16.95
N TYR A 342 5.54 10.52 17.76
CA TYR A 342 4.08 10.34 17.77
C TYR A 342 3.38 11.20 18.85
N GLY A 343 4.10 12.14 19.48
CA GLY A 343 3.58 13.12 20.43
C GLY A 343 3.68 12.72 21.89
N ALA A 344 4.10 11.50 22.24
CA ALA A 344 4.26 11.10 23.64
C ALA A 344 5.36 11.89 24.35
N LYS A 345 5.08 12.38 25.56
CA LYS A 345 6.04 13.14 26.39
C LYS A 345 7.18 12.26 26.92
N ALA A 346 6.88 11.01 27.26
CA ALA A 346 7.82 10.05 27.85
C ALA A 346 7.38 8.61 27.60
N LEU A 347 8.35 7.67 27.72
CA LEU A 347 8.14 6.22 27.72
C LEU A 347 8.64 5.66 29.04
N ALA A 348 7.74 5.28 29.94
CA ALA A 348 8.09 4.62 31.18
C ALA A 348 8.21 3.10 30.98
N ASN A 349 8.96 2.42 31.85
CA ASN A 349 9.07 0.96 31.78
C ASN A 349 9.14 0.32 33.19
N LEU A 350 8.61 -0.92 33.25
CA LEU A 350 8.66 -1.81 34.38
C LEU A 350 9.04 -3.20 33.89
N LYS A 351 10.01 -3.85 34.46
CA LYS A 351 10.42 -5.21 34.13
C LYS A 351 10.42 -6.12 35.34
N LEU A 352 10.11 -7.39 35.15
CA LEU A 352 10.20 -8.40 36.17
C LEU A 352 11.42 -9.29 35.88
N THR A 353 12.35 -9.31 36.85
CA THR A 353 13.56 -10.14 36.79
C THR A 353 13.53 -11.18 37.90
N SER A 354 14.48 -12.11 37.93
CA SER A 354 14.64 -13.07 39.05
C SER A 354 14.87 -12.39 40.41
N GLU A 355 15.35 -11.13 40.43
CA GLU A 355 15.56 -10.33 41.63
C GLU A 355 14.34 -9.47 42.03
N GLY A 356 13.26 -9.53 41.22
CA GLY A 356 12.03 -8.76 41.38
C GLY A 356 11.85 -7.65 40.36
N PHE A 357 10.95 -6.71 40.66
CA PHE A 357 10.65 -5.60 39.76
C PHE A 357 11.79 -4.60 39.65
N ALA A 358 12.09 -4.18 38.42
CA ALA A 358 13.10 -3.19 38.07
C ALA A 358 12.55 -2.25 36.98
N GLY A 359 13.28 -1.18 36.63
CA GLY A 359 12.87 -0.26 35.53
C GLY A 359 12.69 1.18 36.02
N SER A 360 12.27 2.06 35.11
CA SER A 360 12.22 3.51 35.37
C SER A 360 11.18 3.92 36.42
N VAL A 361 10.10 3.16 36.56
CA VAL A 361 8.98 3.47 37.48
C VAL A 361 8.98 2.61 38.77
N THR A 362 9.90 1.68 38.91
CA THR A 362 9.92 0.72 40.02
C THR A 362 9.87 1.38 41.40
N LYS A 363 10.58 2.50 41.56
CA LYS A 363 10.71 3.19 42.87
C LYS A 363 9.52 4.08 43.21
N VAL A 364 8.69 4.42 42.21
CA VAL A 364 7.58 5.35 42.40
C VAL A 364 6.22 4.63 42.41
N LEU A 365 6.18 3.35 42.01
CA LEU A 365 4.98 2.52 42.10
C LEU A 365 4.94 1.77 43.43
N SER A 366 3.78 1.71 44.04
CA SER A 366 3.51 0.88 45.21
C SER A 366 3.53 -0.61 44.86
N ASP A 367 3.69 -1.49 45.84
CA ASP A 367 3.69 -2.93 45.63
C ASP A 367 2.29 -3.42 45.21
N ALA A 368 1.21 -2.76 45.66
CA ALA A 368 -0.15 -3.05 45.25
C ALA A 368 -0.36 -2.75 43.73
N GLU A 369 0.14 -1.62 43.24
CA GLU A 369 0.08 -1.27 41.80
C GLU A 369 0.89 -2.25 40.97
N LYS A 370 2.09 -2.67 41.41
CA LYS A 370 2.92 -3.67 40.71
C LYS A 370 2.21 -5.03 40.59
N GLU A 371 1.57 -5.52 41.68
CA GLU A 371 0.85 -6.79 41.66
C GLU A 371 -0.46 -6.69 40.84
N ALA A 372 -1.15 -5.56 40.87
CA ALA A 372 -2.30 -5.31 40.01
C ALA A 372 -1.91 -5.35 38.50
N LEU A 373 -0.80 -4.67 38.16
CA LEU A 373 -0.24 -4.73 36.81
C LEU A 373 0.18 -6.14 36.39
N ARG A 374 0.84 -6.87 37.34
CA ARG A 374 1.28 -8.25 37.08
C ARG A 374 0.11 -9.14 36.72
N THR A 375 -0.99 -9.03 37.44
CA THR A 375 -2.20 -9.79 37.19
C THR A 375 -2.88 -9.39 35.89
N MET A 376 -3.10 -8.08 35.69
CA MET A 376 -3.83 -7.54 34.55
C MET A 376 -3.11 -7.78 33.21
N LEU A 377 -1.76 -7.62 33.20
CA LEU A 377 -0.94 -7.75 32.01
C LEU A 377 -0.29 -9.13 31.87
N ASN A 378 -0.59 -10.07 32.79
CA ASN A 378 0.05 -11.38 32.88
C ASN A 378 1.59 -11.28 32.78
N ILE A 379 2.20 -10.46 33.67
CA ILE A 379 3.65 -10.24 33.67
C ILE A 379 4.35 -11.46 34.28
N GLU A 380 5.24 -12.05 33.49
CA GLU A 380 6.08 -13.19 33.88
C GLU A 380 7.54 -12.75 34.04
N GLU A 381 8.37 -13.62 34.65
CA GLU A 381 9.80 -13.36 34.76
C GLU A 381 10.41 -13.14 33.35
N ASN A 382 11.27 -12.13 33.22
CA ASN A 382 11.90 -11.63 32.00
C ASN A 382 10.99 -10.80 31.08
N ASP A 383 9.77 -10.46 31.47
CA ASP A 383 8.94 -9.51 30.72
C ASP A 383 9.34 -8.06 31.00
N ILE A 384 9.07 -7.18 30.02
CA ILE A 384 9.14 -5.73 30.17
C ILE A 384 7.84 -5.09 29.73
N VAL A 385 7.31 -4.20 30.55
CA VAL A 385 6.11 -3.40 30.24
C VAL A 385 6.53 -1.99 29.93
N PHE A 386 6.01 -1.43 28.83
CA PHE A 386 6.14 -0.03 28.48
C PHE A 386 4.84 0.72 28.77
N PHE A 387 4.93 1.98 29.19
CA PHE A 387 3.79 2.83 29.53
C PHE A 387 3.92 4.18 28.82
N VAL A 388 2.81 4.67 28.32
CA VAL A 388 2.63 6.08 27.92
C VAL A 388 1.43 6.65 28.65
N ALA A 389 1.64 7.77 29.33
CA ALA A 389 0.62 8.55 30.02
C ALA A 389 0.44 9.88 29.26
N ASP A 390 -0.68 10.05 28.56
CA ASP A 390 -0.98 11.23 27.74
C ASP A 390 -2.48 11.27 27.38
N LYS A 391 -2.90 12.24 26.54
CA LYS A 391 -4.23 12.22 25.89
C LYS A 391 -4.46 10.86 25.20
N LYS A 392 -5.71 10.37 25.22
CA LYS A 392 -6.07 9.02 24.71
C LYS A 392 -5.46 8.71 23.34
N LYS A 393 -5.67 9.59 22.34
CA LYS A 393 -5.14 9.41 20.97
C LYS A 393 -3.61 9.30 20.96
N VAL A 394 -2.90 10.16 21.71
CA VAL A 394 -1.44 10.17 21.78
C VAL A 394 -0.91 8.89 22.43
N ALA A 395 -1.47 8.48 23.57
CA ALA A 395 -1.04 7.28 24.29
C ALA A 395 -1.22 6.02 23.42
N GLN A 396 -2.38 5.87 22.76
CA GLN A 396 -2.68 4.75 21.89
C GLN A 396 -1.78 4.72 20.65
N THR A 397 -1.69 5.81 19.90
CA THR A 397 -0.91 5.83 18.65
C THR A 397 0.59 5.68 18.86
N SER A 398 1.12 6.26 19.96
CA SER A 398 2.54 6.14 20.29
C SER A 398 2.93 4.70 20.65
N LEU A 399 2.13 4.01 21.48
CA LEU A 399 2.37 2.60 21.80
C LEU A 399 2.03 1.68 20.63
N GLY A 400 1.04 2.01 19.81
CA GLY A 400 0.74 1.28 18.59
C GLY A 400 1.91 1.29 17.60
N ALA A 401 2.53 2.45 17.40
CA ALA A 401 3.74 2.57 16.60
C ALA A 401 4.93 1.79 17.22
N LEU A 402 5.09 1.88 18.53
CA LEU A 402 6.12 1.11 19.27
C LEU A 402 5.88 -0.39 19.14
N ARG A 403 4.64 -0.85 19.22
CA ARG A 403 4.23 -2.24 19.02
C ARG A 403 4.74 -2.79 17.68
N VAL A 404 4.45 -2.09 16.59
CA VAL A 404 4.89 -2.51 15.25
C VAL A 404 6.41 -2.51 15.15
N LYS A 405 7.08 -1.46 15.66
CA LYS A 405 8.55 -1.40 15.69
C LYS A 405 9.15 -2.58 16.42
N LEU A 406 8.65 -2.90 17.61
CA LEU A 406 9.15 -4.04 18.40
C LEU A 406 8.82 -5.38 17.74
N GLY A 407 7.69 -5.50 17.09
CA GLY A 407 7.35 -6.67 16.26
C GLY A 407 8.42 -6.98 15.21
N HIS A 408 8.93 -5.94 14.53
CA HIS A 408 10.04 -6.05 13.58
C HIS A 408 11.40 -6.28 14.28
N ASP A 409 11.74 -5.45 15.25
CA ASP A 409 13.06 -5.48 15.91
C ASP A 409 13.32 -6.80 16.64
N LEU A 410 12.28 -7.45 17.13
CA LEU A 410 12.35 -8.72 17.87
C LEU A 410 12.00 -9.95 16.99
N ASP A 411 11.77 -9.75 15.70
CA ASP A 411 11.40 -10.80 14.71
C ASP A 411 10.17 -11.64 15.14
N LEU A 412 9.15 -10.94 15.67
CA LEU A 412 7.91 -11.57 16.15
C LEU A 412 6.89 -11.79 15.03
N ILE A 413 7.07 -11.10 13.88
CA ILE A 413 6.11 -11.09 12.78
C ILE A 413 6.27 -12.36 11.94
N ASN A 414 5.20 -13.16 11.84
CA ASN A 414 5.17 -14.28 10.91
C ASN A 414 5.05 -13.76 9.46
N LYS A 415 6.16 -13.78 8.74
CA LYS A 415 6.26 -13.24 7.36
C LYS A 415 5.47 -14.03 6.33
N ASP A 416 5.14 -15.30 6.63
CA ASP A 416 4.39 -16.18 5.73
C ASP A 416 2.87 -16.13 5.97
N ALA A 417 2.42 -15.40 7.00
CA ALA A 417 1.01 -15.25 7.33
C ALA A 417 0.35 -14.08 6.59
N TYR A 418 -0.91 -14.26 6.23
CA TYR A 418 -1.78 -13.24 5.67
C TYR A 418 -3.01 -13.10 6.58
N GLU A 419 -2.99 -12.09 7.45
CA GLU A 419 -4.06 -11.82 8.42
C GLU A 419 -4.94 -10.68 7.92
N PHE A 420 -6.16 -11.03 7.52
CA PHE A 420 -7.19 -10.09 7.10
C PHE A 420 -8.07 -9.65 8.28
N LEU A 421 -8.43 -8.38 8.28
CA LEU A 421 -9.28 -7.78 9.30
C LEU A 421 -10.17 -6.71 8.68
N TRP A 422 -11.48 -6.82 8.84
CA TRP A 422 -12.39 -5.70 8.67
C TRP A 422 -12.38 -4.83 9.92
N VAL A 423 -12.06 -3.57 9.75
CA VAL A 423 -12.26 -2.53 10.76
C VAL A 423 -13.58 -1.85 10.43
N THR A 424 -14.48 -1.78 11.40
CA THR A 424 -15.85 -1.28 11.24
C THR A 424 -16.12 -0.14 12.23
N ASP A 425 -17.28 0.48 12.10
CA ASP A 425 -17.76 1.49 13.04
C ASP A 425 -16.75 2.63 13.26
N PHE A 426 -16.26 3.21 12.16
CA PHE A 426 -15.40 4.38 12.23
C PHE A 426 -16.14 5.59 12.77
N PRO A 427 -15.49 6.52 13.50
CA PRO A 427 -16.07 7.80 13.80
C PRO A 427 -16.56 8.50 12.52
N MET A 428 -17.74 9.11 12.58
CA MET A 428 -18.28 9.88 11.45
C MET A 428 -17.48 11.13 11.19
N PHE A 429 -16.97 11.73 12.27
CA PHE A 429 -16.27 13.02 12.26
C PHE A 429 -14.97 12.95 13.05
N GLU A 430 -14.00 13.77 12.65
CA GLU A 430 -12.82 14.12 13.41
C GLU A 430 -12.85 15.61 13.76
N TYR A 431 -12.36 15.96 14.96
CA TYR A 431 -12.25 17.35 15.37
C TYR A 431 -10.92 17.93 14.89
N ASP A 432 -10.98 18.96 14.04
CA ASP A 432 -9.82 19.71 13.60
C ASP A 432 -9.53 20.86 14.57
N GLU A 433 -8.46 20.74 15.35
CA GLU A 433 -8.05 21.77 16.33
C GLU A 433 -7.66 23.10 15.66
N ASN A 434 -7.18 23.09 14.39
CA ASN A 434 -6.77 24.30 13.68
C ASN A 434 -7.98 25.09 13.16
N GLU A 435 -8.97 24.37 12.65
CA GLU A 435 -10.20 24.97 12.12
C GLU A 435 -11.28 25.11 13.20
N ASN A 436 -11.07 24.53 14.39
CA ASN A 436 -11.99 24.55 15.52
C ASN A 436 -13.40 24.08 15.13
N ARG A 437 -13.48 22.99 14.34
CA ARG A 437 -14.73 22.37 13.89
C ARG A 437 -14.56 20.87 13.64
N TYR A 438 -15.69 20.18 13.52
CA TYR A 438 -15.71 18.81 13.03
C TYR A 438 -15.54 18.77 11.51
N VAL A 439 -14.79 17.78 11.00
CA VAL A 439 -14.64 17.46 9.59
C VAL A 439 -15.03 15.99 9.38
N ALA A 440 -15.42 15.62 8.18
CA ALA A 440 -15.73 14.23 7.88
C ALA A 440 -14.46 13.37 8.03
N ALA A 441 -14.53 12.26 8.77
CA ALA A 441 -13.39 11.37 8.97
C ALA A 441 -12.93 10.68 7.67
N HIS A 442 -13.88 10.35 6.77
CA HIS A 442 -13.60 9.79 5.44
C HIS A 442 -13.99 10.82 4.37
N HIS A 443 -15.25 10.77 3.92
CA HIS A 443 -15.81 11.76 2.99
C HIS A 443 -17.28 12.05 3.36
N PRO A 444 -17.82 13.22 3.00
CA PRO A 444 -19.12 13.67 3.47
C PRO A 444 -20.32 12.87 2.90
N PHE A 445 -20.08 11.92 1.99
CA PHE A 445 -21.11 11.06 1.39
C PHE A 445 -21.26 9.72 2.11
N THR A 446 -20.46 9.46 3.13
CA THR A 446 -20.56 8.28 3.99
C THR A 446 -21.82 8.35 4.86
N SER A 447 -22.59 7.27 4.92
CA SER A 447 -23.76 7.20 5.79
C SER A 447 -23.34 7.10 7.27
N PRO A 448 -23.96 7.86 8.17
CA PRO A 448 -23.87 7.57 9.60
C PRO A 448 -24.54 6.22 9.90
N ASN A 449 -24.19 5.59 11.02
CA ASN A 449 -24.99 4.52 11.57
C ASN A 449 -26.40 5.04 11.82
N LEU A 450 -27.42 4.26 11.46
CA LEU A 450 -28.81 4.73 11.51
C LEU A 450 -29.27 5.11 12.94
N GLU A 451 -28.68 4.47 13.95
CA GLU A 451 -28.90 4.75 15.36
C GLU A 451 -28.27 6.07 15.83
N ASP A 452 -27.33 6.60 15.09
CA ASP A 452 -26.56 7.80 15.43
C ASP A 452 -27.00 9.06 14.67
N VAL A 453 -28.03 8.96 13.82
CA VAL A 453 -28.51 10.12 13.02
C VAL A 453 -28.89 11.33 13.89
N ASP A 454 -29.44 11.11 15.06
CA ASP A 454 -29.80 12.18 16.00
C ASP A 454 -28.58 12.80 16.71
N LYS A 455 -27.43 12.10 16.70
CA LYS A 455 -26.17 12.58 17.28
C LYS A 455 -25.38 13.50 16.33
N LEU A 456 -25.71 13.54 15.03
CA LEU A 456 -24.98 14.33 14.04
C LEU A 456 -24.73 15.77 14.49
N MET A 457 -25.72 16.41 15.12
CA MET A 457 -25.62 17.78 15.60
C MET A 457 -25.43 17.87 17.12
N SER A 458 -25.99 16.93 17.89
CA SER A 458 -26.01 17.00 19.36
C SER A 458 -24.76 16.45 20.01
N ASP A 459 -24.14 15.40 19.40
CA ASP A 459 -22.95 14.72 19.93
C ASP A 459 -22.10 14.13 18.80
N PRO A 460 -21.53 14.97 17.91
CA PRO A 460 -20.75 14.52 16.77
C PRO A 460 -19.52 13.70 17.15
N ALA A 461 -18.99 13.87 18.36
CA ALA A 461 -17.84 13.10 18.87
C ALA A 461 -18.15 11.59 19.04
N HIS A 462 -19.42 11.23 19.26
CA HIS A 462 -19.87 9.84 19.46
C HIS A 462 -20.84 9.40 18.37
N CYS A 463 -20.74 10.01 17.20
CA CYS A 463 -21.45 9.61 16.00
C CYS A 463 -20.54 8.69 15.16
N TYR A 464 -20.99 7.46 14.92
CA TYR A 464 -20.25 6.48 14.11
C TYR A 464 -20.84 6.38 12.71
N SER A 465 -20.01 5.91 11.78
CA SER A 465 -20.34 5.80 10.37
C SER A 465 -20.43 4.35 9.92
N ARG A 466 -21.08 4.13 8.79
CA ARG A 466 -21.12 2.85 8.06
C ARG A 466 -19.91 2.73 7.11
N ALA A 467 -18.74 3.26 7.54
CA ALA A 467 -17.47 3.07 6.87
C ALA A 467 -16.80 1.78 7.36
N TYR A 468 -16.00 1.20 6.50
CA TYR A 468 -15.24 -0.02 6.75
C TYR A 468 -13.95 -0.04 5.95
N ASP A 469 -12.88 -0.53 6.58
CA ASP A 469 -11.60 -0.77 5.92
C ASP A 469 -11.25 -2.26 6.01
N LEU A 470 -10.70 -2.82 4.93
CA LEU A 470 -10.05 -4.13 4.98
C LEU A 470 -8.55 -3.94 5.16
N VAL A 471 -8.07 -4.43 6.27
CA VAL A 471 -6.65 -4.40 6.62
C VAL A 471 -6.02 -5.75 6.31
N LEU A 472 -4.84 -5.74 5.70
CA LEU A 472 -4.01 -6.92 5.48
C LEU A 472 -2.60 -6.65 6.01
N ASN A 473 -2.18 -7.42 7.04
CA ASN A 473 -0.81 -7.36 7.55
C ASN A 473 -0.34 -5.96 7.98
N GLY A 474 -1.23 -5.16 8.56
CA GLY A 474 -0.92 -3.79 8.98
C GLY A 474 -1.05 -2.73 7.88
N TYR A 475 -1.48 -3.10 6.69
CA TYR A 475 -1.79 -2.18 5.60
C TYR A 475 -3.30 -2.08 5.39
N GLU A 476 -3.82 -0.88 5.34
CA GLU A 476 -5.16 -0.59 4.80
C GLU A 476 -5.15 -0.93 3.30
N LEU A 477 -5.73 -2.08 2.96
CA LEU A 477 -5.76 -2.58 1.58
C LEU A 477 -6.84 -1.90 0.77
N LEU A 478 -7.98 -1.66 1.39
CA LEU A 478 -9.11 -0.97 0.80
C LEU A 478 -9.88 -0.18 1.86
N SER A 479 -10.61 0.82 1.41
CA SER A 479 -11.58 1.56 2.19
C SER A 479 -12.91 1.65 1.45
N GLY A 480 -14.01 1.66 2.19
CA GLY A 480 -15.35 1.76 1.64
C GLY A 480 -16.38 2.21 2.65
N SER A 481 -17.60 2.41 2.20
CA SER A 481 -18.75 2.71 3.07
C SER A 481 -20.07 2.42 2.37
N ILE A 482 -21.13 2.32 3.15
CA ILE A 482 -22.49 2.56 2.67
C ILE A 482 -22.66 4.07 2.50
N ARG A 483 -23.29 4.50 1.41
CA ARG A 483 -23.44 5.90 1.05
C ARG A 483 -24.75 6.48 1.56
N ILE A 484 -24.78 7.76 1.77
CA ILE A 484 -26.04 8.49 1.94
C ILE A 484 -26.78 8.46 0.60
N HIS A 485 -28.06 8.12 0.62
CA HIS A 485 -28.94 8.17 -0.54
C HIS A 485 -30.19 9.04 -0.31
N ASP A 486 -30.37 9.53 0.90
CA ASP A 486 -31.42 10.49 1.27
C ASP A 486 -30.85 11.92 1.27
N GLN A 487 -31.50 12.82 0.50
CA GLN A 487 -31.05 14.21 0.36
C GLN A 487 -31.06 14.95 1.69
N LYS A 488 -32.09 14.76 2.53
CA LYS A 488 -32.20 15.48 3.80
C LYS A 488 -31.12 15.05 4.79
N LEU A 489 -30.78 13.76 4.77
CA LEU A 489 -29.68 13.26 5.58
C LEU A 489 -28.34 13.84 5.10
N GLN A 490 -28.14 13.95 3.78
CA GLN A 490 -26.94 14.55 3.21
C GLN A 490 -26.79 16.03 3.61
N GLU A 491 -27.88 16.80 3.58
CA GLU A 491 -27.89 18.20 4.01
C GLU A 491 -27.51 18.33 5.49
N LYS A 492 -28.04 17.45 6.38
CA LYS A 492 -27.66 17.42 7.80
C LYS A 492 -26.18 17.11 8.02
N VAL A 493 -25.61 16.20 7.23
CA VAL A 493 -24.17 15.87 7.34
C VAL A 493 -23.31 17.06 6.90
N PHE A 494 -23.68 17.79 5.85
CA PHE A 494 -22.98 19.02 5.48
C PHE A 494 -23.05 20.08 6.57
N GLU A 495 -24.22 20.28 7.19
CA GLU A 495 -24.38 21.17 8.32
C GLU A 495 -23.49 20.77 9.51
N ALA A 496 -23.43 19.49 9.84
CA ALA A 496 -22.62 18.96 10.95
C ALA A 496 -21.12 19.22 10.78
N ILE A 497 -20.61 19.27 9.54
CA ILE A 497 -19.21 19.63 9.25
C ILE A 497 -19.02 21.14 9.03
N GLY A 498 -20.03 21.96 9.35
CA GLY A 498 -19.98 23.43 9.25
C GLY A 498 -20.03 23.98 7.82
N MET A 499 -20.54 23.19 6.86
CA MET A 499 -20.75 23.62 5.48
C MET A 499 -22.18 24.16 5.33
N THR A 500 -22.33 25.38 4.85
CA THR A 500 -23.66 25.92 4.55
C THR A 500 -24.28 25.22 3.33
N LEU A 501 -25.62 25.25 3.23
CA LEU A 501 -26.30 24.70 2.05
C LEU A 501 -25.91 25.42 0.76
N GLU A 502 -25.59 26.71 0.82
CA GLU A 502 -25.10 27.47 -0.34
C GLU A 502 -23.73 26.98 -0.79
N GLU A 503 -22.80 26.77 0.15
CA GLU A 503 -21.48 26.21 -0.13
C GLU A 503 -21.55 24.77 -0.66
N ALA A 504 -22.44 23.94 -0.08
CA ALA A 504 -22.68 22.58 -0.55
C ALA A 504 -23.25 22.58 -1.97
N HIS A 505 -24.22 23.47 -2.26
CA HIS A 505 -24.73 23.63 -3.63
C HIS A 505 -23.68 24.17 -4.59
N GLU A 506 -22.85 25.12 -4.20
CA GLU A 506 -21.78 25.63 -5.06
C GLU A 506 -20.81 24.50 -5.47
N LYS A 507 -20.43 23.63 -4.52
CA LYS A 507 -19.46 22.55 -4.75
C LYS A 507 -20.05 21.30 -5.39
N PHE A 508 -21.26 20.90 -4.98
CA PHE A 508 -21.83 19.56 -5.25
C PHE A 508 -23.23 19.60 -5.87
N SER A 509 -23.74 20.77 -6.37
CA SER A 509 -25.10 20.87 -6.89
C SER A 509 -25.48 19.76 -7.87
N TRP A 510 -24.65 19.52 -8.87
CA TRP A 510 -24.88 18.51 -9.90
C TRP A 510 -24.99 17.09 -9.35
N PHE A 511 -24.35 16.81 -8.22
CA PHE A 511 -24.43 15.53 -7.52
C PHE A 511 -25.66 15.48 -6.61
N MET A 512 -25.92 16.54 -5.82
CA MET A 512 -27.08 16.61 -4.94
C MET A 512 -28.40 16.64 -5.73
N ASP A 513 -28.44 17.30 -6.87
CA ASP A 513 -29.62 17.34 -7.74
C ASP A 513 -30.02 15.94 -8.22
N ALA A 514 -29.04 15.04 -8.41
CA ALA A 514 -29.32 13.66 -8.81
C ALA A 514 -30.12 12.88 -7.75
N PHE A 515 -29.96 13.21 -6.48
CA PHE A 515 -30.68 12.54 -5.39
C PHE A 515 -32.19 12.78 -5.40
N GLN A 516 -32.64 13.83 -6.08
CA GLN A 516 -34.07 14.14 -6.25
C GLN A 516 -34.79 13.14 -7.18
N TYR A 517 -34.05 12.33 -7.92
CA TYR A 517 -34.58 11.41 -8.93
C TYR A 517 -34.57 9.94 -8.48
N GLY A 518 -34.62 9.65 -7.18
CA GLY A 518 -34.77 8.32 -6.66
C GLY A 518 -33.46 7.54 -6.60
N THR A 519 -32.52 8.05 -5.83
CA THR A 519 -31.22 7.39 -5.57
C THR A 519 -31.43 6.07 -4.79
N PRO A 520 -30.97 4.92 -5.28
CA PRO A 520 -31.05 3.67 -4.55
C PRO A 520 -30.08 3.66 -3.35
N PRO A 521 -30.34 2.86 -2.29
CA PRO A 521 -29.31 2.52 -1.32
C PRO A 521 -28.12 1.91 -2.07
N HIS A 522 -26.90 2.36 -1.76
CA HIS A 522 -25.70 1.87 -2.45
C HIS A 522 -24.47 1.98 -1.57
N GLY A 523 -23.45 1.24 -1.93
CA GLY A 523 -22.16 1.23 -1.26
C GLY A 523 -21.08 0.61 -2.12
N GLY A 524 -19.83 0.77 -1.69
CA GLY A 524 -18.71 0.26 -2.47
C GLY A 524 -17.37 0.39 -1.77
N VAL A 525 -16.33 0.04 -2.50
CA VAL A 525 -14.94 0.02 -2.03
C VAL A 525 -13.98 0.55 -3.08
N GLY A 526 -12.84 1.06 -2.61
CA GLY A 526 -11.67 1.37 -3.43
C GLY A 526 -10.47 0.57 -2.95
N ILE A 527 -10.00 -0.40 -3.74
CA ILE A 527 -8.87 -1.27 -3.40
C ILE A 527 -7.59 -0.72 -4.04
N GLY A 528 -6.54 -0.46 -3.27
CA GLY A 528 -5.24 -0.04 -3.80
C GLY A 528 -4.56 -1.17 -4.57
N LEU A 529 -4.57 -1.10 -5.92
CA LEU A 529 -4.01 -2.16 -6.77
C LEU A 529 -2.50 -2.32 -6.58
N GLU A 530 -1.77 -1.23 -6.48
CA GLU A 530 -0.33 -1.27 -6.23
C GLU A 530 -0.01 -1.85 -4.86
N ARG A 531 -0.77 -1.50 -3.83
CA ARG A 531 -0.57 -2.02 -2.46
C ARG A 531 -0.87 -3.52 -2.39
N LEU A 532 -1.96 -3.98 -3.00
CA LEU A 532 -2.25 -5.42 -3.14
C LEU A 532 -1.12 -6.15 -3.87
N THR A 533 -0.64 -5.58 -4.98
CA THR A 533 0.46 -6.16 -5.75
C THR A 533 1.77 -6.19 -4.95
N MET A 534 2.08 -5.13 -4.20
CA MET A 534 3.25 -5.01 -3.33
C MET A 534 3.27 -6.13 -2.27
N ILE A 535 2.16 -6.34 -1.57
CA ILE A 535 2.02 -7.39 -0.55
C ILE A 535 2.18 -8.78 -1.18
N LEU A 536 1.51 -9.03 -2.32
CA LEU A 536 1.60 -10.31 -3.02
C LEU A 536 2.98 -10.57 -3.65
N ALA A 537 3.70 -9.53 -4.04
CA ALA A 537 5.08 -9.61 -4.53
C ALA A 537 6.09 -9.84 -3.40
N GLY A 538 5.72 -9.57 -2.13
CA GLY A 538 6.60 -9.65 -0.97
C GLY A 538 7.68 -8.56 -0.96
N THR A 539 7.35 -7.35 -1.42
CA THR A 539 8.22 -6.17 -1.35
C THR A 539 7.59 -5.10 -0.46
N ASP A 540 8.43 -4.30 0.20
CA ASP A 540 8.01 -3.21 1.08
C ASP A 540 7.98 -1.84 0.36
N ASN A 541 8.28 -1.81 -0.95
CA ASN A 541 8.36 -0.60 -1.72
C ASN A 541 7.38 -0.63 -2.91
N ILE A 542 6.39 0.25 -2.89
CA ILE A 542 5.38 0.36 -3.95
C ILE A 542 6.00 0.66 -5.33
N ARG A 543 7.18 1.31 -5.38
CA ARG A 543 7.90 1.62 -6.62
C ARG A 543 8.41 0.38 -7.36
N ASP A 544 8.49 -0.77 -6.69
CA ASP A 544 8.88 -2.04 -7.32
C ASP A 544 7.74 -2.71 -8.10
N VAL A 545 6.51 -2.26 -7.91
CA VAL A 545 5.31 -2.80 -8.61
C VAL A 545 4.69 -1.80 -9.60
N VAL A 546 5.31 -0.64 -9.77
CA VAL A 546 4.93 0.40 -10.73
C VAL A 546 6.00 0.52 -11.81
N ALA A 547 5.59 0.56 -13.10
CA ALA A 547 6.57 0.62 -14.19
C ALA A 547 7.43 1.89 -14.14
N PHE A 548 6.80 3.06 -13.99
CA PHE A 548 7.46 4.38 -13.97
C PHE A 548 6.98 5.19 -12.75
N PRO A 549 7.49 4.87 -11.54
CA PRO A 549 7.08 5.55 -10.32
C PRO A 549 7.77 6.91 -10.19
N LYS A 550 7.20 7.77 -9.34
CA LYS A 550 7.83 9.01 -8.87
C LYS A 550 8.72 8.74 -7.64
N THR A 551 9.70 9.61 -7.43
CA THR A 551 10.51 9.66 -6.18
C THR A 551 9.65 10.05 -4.98
N ALA A 552 10.23 10.02 -3.77
CA ALA A 552 9.58 10.55 -2.56
C ALA A 552 9.26 12.05 -2.65
N SER A 553 9.94 12.80 -3.51
CA SER A 553 9.68 14.23 -3.80
C SER A 553 8.75 14.44 -5.00
N ALA A 554 7.97 13.44 -5.40
CA ALA A 554 7.03 13.46 -6.52
C ALA A 554 7.67 13.77 -7.89
N SER A 555 8.97 13.51 -8.06
CA SER A 555 9.71 13.78 -9.30
C SER A 555 9.92 12.52 -10.13
N ASP A 556 9.87 12.65 -11.45
CA ASP A 556 10.27 11.62 -12.41
C ASP A 556 11.69 11.92 -12.90
N LEU A 557 12.68 11.16 -12.41
CA LEU A 557 14.09 11.37 -12.74
C LEU A 557 14.43 10.97 -14.18
N MET A 558 13.66 10.05 -14.76
CA MET A 558 13.88 9.60 -16.15
C MET A 558 13.32 10.63 -17.15
N ALA A 559 12.07 11.05 -16.95
CA ALA A 559 11.41 12.01 -17.83
C ALA A 559 11.67 13.48 -17.44
N GLN A 560 12.37 13.73 -16.32
CA GLN A 560 12.66 15.05 -15.77
C GLN A 560 11.37 15.87 -15.52
N ALA A 561 10.35 15.23 -14.97
CA ALA A 561 9.09 15.87 -14.62
C ALA A 561 8.99 16.08 -13.09
N PRO A 562 8.42 17.22 -12.61
CA PRO A 562 7.87 18.33 -13.39
C PRO A 562 8.96 19.14 -14.09
N SER A 563 8.61 19.78 -15.20
CA SER A 563 9.52 20.60 -16.01
C SER A 563 8.88 21.94 -16.41
N PRO A 564 9.69 22.97 -16.71
CA PRO A 564 9.18 24.20 -17.28
C PRO A 564 8.41 23.97 -18.58
N VAL A 565 7.46 24.82 -18.87
CA VAL A 565 6.71 24.88 -20.14
C VAL A 565 6.97 26.19 -20.85
N ASP A 566 6.75 26.24 -22.17
CA ASP A 566 6.97 27.44 -22.97
C ASP A 566 6.10 28.62 -22.53
N ALA A 567 6.69 29.83 -22.48
CA ALA A 567 6.01 31.06 -22.14
C ALA A 567 4.81 31.36 -23.04
N ALA A 568 4.89 30.97 -24.32
CA ALA A 568 3.76 31.10 -25.25
C ALA A 568 2.56 30.24 -24.83
N GLN A 569 2.80 29.04 -24.34
CA GLN A 569 1.78 28.13 -23.83
C GLN A 569 1.11 28.67 -22.55
N LEU A 570 1.92 29.21 -21.61
CA LEU A 570 1.41 29.87 -20.41
C LEU A 570 0.52 31.07 -20.75
N LYS A 571 0.98 31.92 -21.68
CA LYS A 571 0.22 33.09 -22.17
C LYS A 571 -1.12 32.66 -22.80
N GLU A 572 -1.12 31.59 -23.60
CA GLU A 572 -2.36 31.03 -24.20
C GLU A 572 -3.35 30.60 -23.12
N LEU A 573 -2.86 29.99 -22.04
CA LEU A 573 -3.65 29.59 -20.87
C LEU A 573 -4.05 30.75 -19.96
N GLY A 574 -3.44 31.93 -20.11
CA GLY A 574 -3.66 33.07 -19.23
C GLY A 574 -3.03 32.89 -17.83
N ILE A 575 -1.91 32.15 -17.76
CA ILE A 575 -1.19 31.83 -16.52
C ILE A 575 0.15 32.55 -16.52
N GLU A 576 0.56 33.07 -15.38
CA GLU A 576 1.90 33.62 -15.14
C GLU A 576 2.60 32.82 -14.04
N THR A 577 3.87 32.50 -14.23
CA THR A 577 4.75 31.94 -13.19
C THR A 577 5.45 33.07 -12.46
N LYS A 578 5.45 33.01 -11.11
CA LYS A 578 6.18 33.95 -10.24
C LYS A 578 7.65 33.60 -10.14
#